data_28b5a7eee62df615e795776ecc58046c
#
_entry.id   28b5a7eee62df615e795776ecc58046c
#
_cell.length_a   1.000
_cell.length_b   1.000
_cell.length_c   1.000
_cell.angle_alpha   90.00
_cell.angle_beta   90.00
_cell.angle_gamma   90.00
#
_symmetry.space_group_name_H-M   'P 1'
#
loop_
_entity.id
_entity.type
_entity.pdbx_description
1 polymer ?
#
loop_
_entity_poly.entity_id
_entity_poly.type
_entity_poly.pdbx_seq_one_letter_code
_entity_poly.pdbx_strand_id
1 'polypeptide(L)'
;GSIKAKKLVYATGYKANDYSEIKDGEINRTYALATEPISGDSWKDRCLIWETARPYFYARMTEDNRIILGGEDEEKGSVTNSEEKLQKNTLKLLEKLTKLFPHIETKIEYSWNAVFGESDDGIPFIGRDTDDKDVYCCLGFGGNGTVYSMAGSKIIADLIEGKSNKYAHIVSIDRQG
;
A
#
# COMPACT_ATOMS: atom_id res chain seq x y z
N GLY A 1 -7.80 -24.92 14.77
CA GLY A 1 -9.23 -25.19 14.55
C GLY A 1 -9.55 -25.21 13.07
N SER A 2 -10.72 -25.68 12.66
CA SER A 2 -11.21 -25.65 11.28
C SER A 2 -12.53 -24.89 11.21
N ILE A 3 -12.76 -24.21 10.06
CA ILE A 3 -14.01 -23.52 9.77
C ILE A 3 -14.56 -24.09 8.47
N LYS A 4 -15.87 -24.43 8.46
CA LYS A 4 -16.56 -24.82 7.23
C LYS A 4 -17.29 -23.62 6.66
N ALA A 5 -16.93 -23.21 5.46
CA ALA A 5 -17.51 -22.06 4.76
C ALA A 5 -18.02 -22.48 3.37
N LYS A 6 -18.95 -21.70 2.80
CA LYS A 6 -19.44 -21.87 1.44
C LYS A 6 -18.56 -21.17 0.40
N LYS A 7 -17.91 -20.10 0.81
CA LYS A 7 -17.02 -19.27 0.00
C LYS A 7 -15.81 -18.86 0.84
N LEU A 8 -14.66 -18.74 0.21
CA LEU A 8 -13.43 -18.26 0.81
C LEU A 8 -12.93 -17.05 0.02
N VAL A 9 -12.50 -16.00 0.73
CA VAL A 9 -11.86 -14.83 0.11
C VAL A 9 -10.47 -14.64 0.72
N TYR A 10 -9.44 -14.73 -0.10
CA TYR A 10 -8.09 -14.36 0.29
C TYR A 10 -7.91 -12.84 0.19
N ALA A 11 -7.79 -12.18 1.33
CA ALA A 11 -7.50 -10.74 1.46
C ALA A 11 -6.35 -10.55 2.46
N THR A 12 -5.27 -11.30 2.27
CA THR A 12 -4.16 -11.47 3.23
C THR A 12 -3.03 -10.45 3.05
N GLY A 13 -3.26 -9.43 2.22
CA GLY A 13 -2.28 -8.37 1.95
C GLY A 13 -1.04 -8.93 1.23
N TYR A 14 0.15 -8.56 1.71
CA TYR A 14 1.41 -8.96 1.08
C TYR A 14 1.80 -10.44 1.27
N LYS A 15 1.08 -11.20 2.08
CA LYS A 15 1.24 -12.66 2.18
C LYS A 15 0.57 -13.42 1.04
N ALA A 16 0.37 -12.76 -0.08
CA ALA A 16 -0.15 -13.36 -1.31
C ALA A 16 0.70 -14.54 -1.83
N ASN A 17 2.00 -14.57 -1.50
CA ASN A 17 2.90 -15.66 -1.90
C ASN A 17 2.51 -17.03 -1.32
N ASP A 18 1.67 -17.07 -0.28
CA ASP A 18 1.08 -18.30 0.23
C ASP A 18 -0.09 -18.80 -0.64
N TYR A 19 -0.56 -17.97 -1.58
CA TYR A 19 -1.59 -18.31 -2.55
C TYR A 19 -0.92 -18.70 -3.87
N SER A 20 -1.05 -19.97 -4.25
CA SER A 20 -0.25 -20.61 -5.30
C SER A 20 -0.39 -20.01 -6.71
N GLU A 21 -1.43 -19.22 -6.96
CA GLU A 21 -1.73 -18.66 -8.28
C GLU A 21 -1.10 -17.29 -8.53
N ILE A 22 -0.72 -16.56 -7.48
CA ILE A 22 -0.02 -15.30 -7.59
C ILE A 22 1.48 -15.55 -7.48
N LYS A 23 2.08 -16.00 -8.56
CA LYS A 23 3.52 -16.29 -8.63
C LYS A 23 4.38 -15.06 -8.91
N ASP A 24 3.78 -14.01 -9.48
CA ASP A 24 4.45 -12.85 -10.04
C ASP A 24 4.06 -11.59 -9.24
N GLY A 25 4.63 -11.45 -8.07
CA GLY A 25 4.49 -10.25 -7.25
C GLY A 25 5.79 -9.93 -6.55
N GLU A 26 6.19 -8.68 -6.63
CA GLU A 26 7.35 -8.17 -5.91
C GLU A 26 6.95 -7.66 -4.53
N ILE A 27 7.81 -7.90 -3.54
CA ILE A 27 7.67 -7.29 -2.23
C ILE A 27 8.55 -6.06 -2.18
N ASN A 28 7.93 -4.91 -2.04
CA ASN A 28 8.59 -3.64 -1.88
C ASN A 28 8.57 -3.21 -0.42
N ARG A 29 9.59 -2.46 0.00
CA ARG A 29 9.66 -1.88 1.34
C ARG A 29 9.49 -0.37 1.25
N THR A 30 8.67 0.18 2.13
CA THR A 30 8.44 1.61 2.26
C THR A 30 8.81 2.09 3.66
N TYR A 31 9.13 3.36 3.77
CA TYR A 31 9.50 4.02 5.02
C TYR A 31 8.53 5.15 5.32
N ALA A 32 8.27 5.35 6.59
CA ALA A 32 7.41 6.43 7.03
C ALA A 32 7.88 6.99 8.39
N LEU A 33 7.50 8.23 8.64
CA LEU A 33 7.71 8.89 9.91
C LEU A 33 6.52 9.77 10.30
N ALA A 34 6.38 10.05 11.58
CA ALA A 34 5.54 11.10 12.10
C ALA A 34 6.41 12.08 12.88
N THR A 35 6.19 13.37 12.67
CA THR A 35 6.89 14.42 13.39
C THR A 35 6.27 14.66 14.77
N GLU A 36 6.99 15.40 15.63
CA GLU A 36 6.35 16.11 16.74
C GLU A 36 5.24 17.04 16.18
N PRO A 37 4.21 17.38 16.99
CA PRO A 37 3.23 18.38 16.57
C PRO A 37 3.91 19.70 16.25
N ILE A 38 3.62 20.27 15.07
CA ILE A 38 4.18 21.57 14.69
C ILE A 38 3.35 22.69 15.30
N SER A 39 4.04 23.78 15.68
CA SER A 39 3.42 25.03 16.05
C SER A 39 3.49 26.00 14.85
N GLY A 40 2.36 26.61 14.47
CA GLY A 40 2.28 27.55 13.38
C GLY A 40 1.68 26.99 12.09
N ASP A 41 1.88 27.72 11.01
CA ASP A 41 1.31 27.38 9.71
C ASP A 41 2.08 26.23 9.05
N SER A 42 1.35 25.31 8.47
CA SER A 42 1.89 24.25 7.63
C SER A 42 1.94 24.72 6.16
N TRP A 43 1.22 24.04 5.29
CA TRP A 43 1.00 24.47 3.90
C TRP A 43 -0.49 24.66 3.65
N LYS A 44 -0.77 25.31 2.52
CA LYS A 44 -2.13 25.69 2.12
C LYS A 44 -3.09 24.48 2.17
N ASP A 45 -4.23 24.69 2.78
CA ASP A 45 -5.36 23.76 2.88
C ASP A 45 -5.01 22.41 3.54
N ARG A 46 -3.81 22.26 4.12
CA ARG A 46 -3.33 20.99 4.71
C ARG A 46 -3.50 19.78 3.78
N CYS A 47 -3.47 20.03 2.47
CA CYS A 47 -3.72 19.01 1.45
C CYS A 47 -2.67 17.89 1.51
N LEU A 48 -3.02 16.72 1.00
CA LEU A 48 -2.04 15.67 0.73
C LEU A 48 -1.09 16.16 -0.38
N ILE A 49 0.20 16.05 -0.12
CA ILE A 49 1.27 16.32 -1.10
C ILE A 49 1.83 14.97 -1.53
N TRP A 50 2.02 14.81 -2.82
CA TRP A 50 2.62 13.62 -3.39
C TRP A 50 3.43 13.99 -4.63
N GLU A 51 4.61 13.39 -4.81
CA GLU A 51 5.46 13.60 -5.97
C GLU A 51 5.47 12.36 -6.89
N THR A 52 5.68 12.58 -8.18
CA THR A 52 5.75 11.51 -9.19
C THR A 52 7.15 10.95 -9.38
N ALA A 53 8.16 11.51 -8.71
CA ALA A 53 9.53 11.00 -8.74
C ALA A 53 9.62 9.59 -8.15
N ARG A 54 10.65 8.84 -8.54
CA ARG A 54 10.97 7.54 -7.96
C ARG A 54 12.38 7.57 -7.34
N PRO A 55 12.56 7.19 -6.09
CA PRO A 55 11.52 6.84 -5.11
C PRO A 55 10.67 8.08 -4.76
N TYR A 56 9.35 7.89 -4.66
CA TYR A 56 8.41 8.98 -4.40
C TYR A 56 8.45 9.44 -2.93
N PHE A 57 7.80 10.57 -2.71
CA PHE A 57 7.60 11.17 -1.41
C PHE A 57 6.14 11.60 -1.28
N TYR A 58 5.57 11.45 -0.11
CA TYR A 58 4.29 12.05 0.24
C TYR A 58 4.31 12.65 1.64
N ALA A 59 3.47 13.67 1.83
CA ALA A 59 3.28 14.35 3.10
C ALA A 59 1.81 14.65 3.35
N ARG A 60 1.35 14.46 4.58
CA ARG A 60 0.03 14.87 5.02
C ARG A 60 0.05 15.34 6.47
N MET A 61 -0.93 16.18 6.82
CA MET A 61 -1.16 16.60 8.21
C MET A 61 -2.13 15.67 8.91
N THR A 62 -1.92 15.48 10.20
CA THR A 62 -2.88 14.87 11.13
C THR A 62 -3.70 15.93 11.85
N GLU A 63 -4.80 15.55 12.49
CA GLU A 63 -5.65 16.48 13.26
C GLU A 63 -4.90 17.11 14.43
N ASP A 64 -3.98 16.38 15.06
CA ASP A 64 -3.12 16.84 16.16
C ASP A 64 -1.86 17.57 15.69
N ASN A 65 -1.87 18.12 14.47
CA ASN A 65 -0.79 18.93 13.87
C ASN A 65 0.55 18.22 13.66
N ARG A 66 0.59 16.90 13.52
CA ARG A 66 1.77 16.17 13.11
C ARG A 66 1.85 16.12 11.59
N ILE A 67 3.05 15.97 11.07
CA ILE A 67 3.27 15.68 9.65
C ILE A 67 3.63 14.20 9.53
N ILE A 68 2.87 13.48 8.73
CA ILE A 68 3.22 12.13 8.30
C ILE A 68 3.94 12.24 6.95
N LEU A 69 5.14 11.71 6.88
CA LEU A 69 5.94 11.59 5.66
C LEU A 69 6.10 10.12 5.31
N GLY A 70 6.11 9.82 4.03
CA GLY A 70 6.40 8.46 3.58
C GLY A 70 6.93 8.41 2.16
N GLY A 71 7.47 7.24 1.82
CA GLY A 71 8.13 6.98 0.54
C GLY A 71 9.51 6.36 0.71
N GLU A 72 10.47 6.76 -0.14
CA GLU A 72 11.81 6.17 -0.22
C GLU A 72 11.74 4.65 -0.42
N ASP A 73 10.80 4.20 -1.27
CA ASP A 73 10.54 2.78 -1.49
C ASP A 73 11.78 2.07 -2.06
N GLU A 74 12.05 0.89 -1.54
CA GLU A 74 13.03 -0.05 -2.06
C GLU A 74 12.30 -1.12 -2.87
N GLU A 75 12.51 -1.13 -4.18
CA GLU A 75 12.05 -2.20 -5.08
C GLU A 75 12.80 -3.50 -4.78
N LYS A 76 12.10 -4.63 -4.90
CA LYS A 76 12.65 -5.97 -4.59
C LYS A 76 13.31 -6.02 -3.21
N GLY A 77 12.66 -5.35 -2.27
CA GLY A 77 13.20 -5.15 -0.95
C GLY A 77 13.46 -6.45 -0.23
N SER A 78 14.65 -6.61 0.31
CA SER A 78 14.92 -7.63 1.33
C SER A 78 13.88 -7.48 2.45
N VAL A 79 13.24 -8.56 2.82
CA VAL A 79 12.31 -8.62 3.98
C VAL A 79 13.03 -8.28 5.29
N THR A 80 14.38 -8.20 5.25
CA THR A 80 15.22 -7.93 6.41
C THR A 80 15.06 -6.48 6.84
N ASN A 81 14.53 -6.29 8.03
CA ASN A 81 14.47 -4.99 8.68
C ASN A 81 15.87 -4.61 9.19
N SER A 82 16.36 -3.43 8.82
CA SER A 82 17.59 -2.85 9.33
C SER A 82 17.27 -1.51 9.97
N GLU A 83 17.62 -1.36 11.24
CA GLU A 83 17.47 -0.09 11.97
C GLU A 83 18.26 1.05 11.31
N GLU A 84 19.45 0.74 10.78
CA GLU A 84 20.28 1.70 10.07
C GLU A 84 19.57 2.22 8.79
N LYS A 85 18.93 1.32 8.01
CA LYS A 85 18.15 1.70 6.84
C LYS A 85 16.92 2.53 7.21
N LEU A 86 16.24 2.16 8.29
CA LEU A 86 15.10 2.93 8.79
C LEU A 86 15.52 4.37 9.10
N GLN A 87 16.55 4.55 9.90
CA GLN A 87 17.06 5.88 10.25
C GLN A 87 17.50 6.67 9.01
N LYS A 88 18.29 6.06 8.13
CA LYS A 88 18.76 6.70 6.90
C LYS A 88 17.62 7.20 6.03
N ASN A 89 16.61 6.36 5.76
CA ASN A 89 15.53 6.72 4.85
C ASN A 89 14.53 7.68 5.47
N THR A 90 14.27 7.59 6.77
CA THR A 90 13.42 8.58 7.46
C THR A 90 14.09 9.95 7.55
N LEU A 91 15.41 10.02 7.72
CA LEU A 91 16.14 11.29 7.63
C LEU A 91 16.05 11.93 6.24
N LYS A 92 16.14 11.14 5.17
CA LYS A 92 15.93 11.67 3.80
C LYS A 92 14.51 12.23 3.61
N LEU A 93 13.49 11.56 4.16
CA LEU A 93 12.12 12.07 4.12
C LEU A 93 12.01 13.42 4.84
N LEU A 94 12.63 13.55 6.02
CA LEU A 94 12.66 14.82 6.76
C LEU A 94 13.42 15.91 5.99
N GLU A 95 14.55 15.58 5.36
CA GLU A 95 15.30 16.52 4.52
C GLU A 95 14.46 17.03 3.33
N LYS A 96 13.67 16.17 2.69
CA LYS A 96 12.74 16.57 1.61
C LYS A 96 11.70 17.55 2.14
N LEU A 97 11.11 17.29 3.31
CA LEU A 97 10.17 18.23 3.94
C LEU A 97 10.82 19.59 4.18
N THR A 98 12.01 19.61 4.77
CA THR A 98 12.74 20.86 5.08
C THR A 98 13.08 21.67 3.82
N LYS A 99 13.39 20.97 2.71
CA LYS A 99 13.61 21.65 1.41
C LYS A 99 12.35 22.26 0.83
N LEU A 100 11.20 21.57 0.96
CA LEU A 100 9.91 22.06 0.47
C LEU A 100 9.34 23.19 1.34
N PHE A 101 9.51 23.08 2.65
CA PHE A 101 8.95 23.97 3.65
C PHE A 101 10.00 24.40 4.68
N PRO A 102 10.95 25.28 4.30
CA PRO A 102 12.06 25.69 5.18
C PRO A 102 11.62 26.40 6.47
N HIS A 103 10.38 26.88 6.52
CA HIS A 103 9.80 27.54 7.69
C HIS A 103 9.26 26.55 8.73
N ILE A 104 9.15 25.26 8.40
CA ILE A 104 8.66 24.24 9.31
C ILE A 104 9.83 23.66 10.09
N GLU A 105 9.91 24.02 11.35
CA GLU A 105 10.86 23.41 12.29
C GLU A 105 10.19 22.27 13.03
N THR A 106 10.72 21.05 12.87
CA THR A 106 10.18 19.85 13.54
C THR A 106 11.22 18.76 13.67
N LYS A 107 10.89 17.72 14.45
CA LYS A 107 11.71 16.53 14.66
C LYS A 107 10.89 15.28 14.44
N ILE A 108 11.58 14.17 14.17
CA ILE A 108 10.96 12.84 14.08
C ILE A 108 10.60 12.40 15.50
N GLU A 109 9.33 12.07 15.73
CA GLU A 109 8.87 11.45 16.96
C GLU A 109 8.68 9.94 16.79
N TYR A 110 8.12 9.52 15.68
CA TYR A 110 7.92 8.10 15.33
C TYR A 110 8.48 7.81 13.95
N SER A 111 9.08 6.64 13.79
CA SER A 111 9.51 6.12 12.50
C SER A 111 9.22 4.64 12.38
N TRP A 112 8.84 4.20 11.20
CA TRP A 112 8.57 2.80 10.92
C TRP A 112 8.81 2.48 9.45
N ASN A 113 8.88 1.21 9.15
CA ASN A 113 8.85 0.71 7.78
C ASN A 113 7.83 -0.42 7.67
N ALA A 114 7.38 -0.67 6.46
CA ALA A 114 6.45 -1.75 6.15
C ALA A 114 6.81 -2.36 4.79
N VAL A 115 6.28 -3.53 4.53
CA VAL A 115 6.35 -4.15 3.22
C VAL A 115 4.97 -4.20 2.60
N PHE A 116 4.90 -4.12 1.27
CA PHE A 116 3.68 -4.31 0.50
C PHE A 116 3.98 -5.14 -0.74
N GLY A 117 2.98 -5.88 -1.22
CA GLY A 117 3.06 -6.66 -2.44
C GLY A 117 2.51 -5.88 -3.62
N GLU A 118 3.21 -5.89 -4.72
CA GLU A 118 2.80 -5.27 -5.99
C GLU A 118 2.91 -6.31 -7.10
N SER A 119 1.93 -6.31 -8.00
CA SER A 119 1.98 -7.12 -9.22
C SER A 119 2.91 -6.46 -10.24
N ASP A 120 3.44 -7.21 -11.19
CA ASP A 120 4.37 -6.73 -12.21
C ASP A 120 3.76 -5.63 -13.10
N ASP A 121 2.44 -5.69 -13.32
CA ASP A 121 1.69 -4.68 -14.09
C ASP A 121 1.10 -3.54 -13.25
N GLY A 122 1.29 -3.56 -11.92
CA GLY A 122 0.76 -2.57 -10.99
C GLY A 122 -0.77 -2.64 -10.80
N ILE A 123 -1.44 -3.67 -11.33
CA ILE A 123 -2.88 -3.89 -11.22
C ILE A 123 -3.15 -5.01 -10.21
N PRO A 124 -4.08 -4.84 -9.24
CA PRO A 124 -4.34 -5.87 -8.24
C PRO A 124 -4.95 -7.12 -8.85
N PHE A 125 -4.84 -8.24 -8.14
CA PHE A 125 -5.53 -9.48 -8.44
C PHE A 125 -6.84 -9.55 -7.65
N ILE A 126 -7.96 -9.36 -8.35
CA ILE A 126 -9.28 -9.35 -7.73
C ILE A 126 -10.22 -10.20 -8.59
N GLY A 127 -10.67 -11.32 -8.05
CA GLY A 127 -11.54 -12.20 -8.83
C GLY A 127 -11.72 -13.57 -8.21
N ARG A 128 -12.31 -14.45 -9.00
CA ARG A 128 -12.47 -15.85 -8.67
C ARG A 128 -11.17 -16.58 -8.99
N ASP A 129 -10.85 -17.55 -8.16
CA ASP A 129 -9.77 -18.52 -8.41
C ASP A 129 -10.04 -19.32 -9.70
N THR A 130 -8.97 -19.72 -10.39
CA THR A 130 -9.08 -20.47 -11.64
C THR A 130 -9.44 -21.92 -11.42
N ASP A 131 -8.99 -22.54 -10.32
CA ASP A 131 -9.16 -23.94 -9.99
C ASP A 131 -10.37 -24.20 -9.10
N ASP A 132 -10.70 -23.27 -8.20
CA ASP A 132 -11.81 -23.40 -7.26
C ASP A 132 -12.83 -22.26 -7.39
N LYS A 133 -14.01 -22.59 -7.93
CA LYS A 133 -15.11 -21.64 -8.12
C LYS A 133 -15.66 -21.01 -6.82
N ASP A 134 -15.34 -21.58 -5.67
CA ASP A 134 -15.81 -21.14 -4.37
C ASP A 134 -14.74 -20.31 -3.62
N VAL A 135 -13.59 -20.12 -4.26
CA VAL A 135 -12.46 -19.31 -3.77
C VAL A 135 -12.34 -18.03 -4.58
N TYR A 136 -11.99 -16.95 -3.90
CA TYR A 136 -11.77 -15.62 -4.46
C TYR A 136 -10.51 -15.00 -3.87
N CYS A 137 -9.89 -14.08 -4.59
CA CYS A 137 -8.76 -13.30 -4.10
C CYS A 137 -8.99 -11.79 -4.24
N CYS A 138 -8.32 -11.03 -3.39
CA CYS A 138 -8.30 -9.57 -3.38
C CYS A 138 -6.93 -9.14 -2.84
N LEU A 139 -5.90 -9.13 -3.72
CA LEU A 139 -4.49 -9.12 -3.38
C LEU A 139 -3.68 -8.24 -4.34
N GLY A 140 -2.41 -7.94 -4.00
CA GLY A 140 -1.48 -7.28 -4.91
C GLY A 140 -1.75 -5.79 -5.10
N PHE A 141 -2.12 -5.07 -4.05
CA PHE A 141 -2.61 -3.69 -4.13
C PHE A 141 -1.52 -2.64 -4.33
N GLY A 142 -0.24 -2.99 -4.19
CA GLY A 142 0.83 -2.01 -4.16
C GLY A 142 0.58 -0.93 -3.10
N GLY A 143 0.93 0.30 -3.42
CA GLY A 143 0.69 1.46 -2.55
C GLY A 143 -0.77 1.96 -2.48
N ASN A 144 -1.69 1.38 -3.28
CA ASN A 144 -3.08 1.87 -3.44
C ASN A 144 -4.13 1.01 -2.72
N GLY A 145 -3.75 0.36 -1.62
CA GLY A 145 -4.58 -0.62 -0.91
C GLY A 145 -5.98 -0.13 -0.55
N THR A 146 -6.15 1.11 -0.10
CA THR A 146 -7.45 1.67 0.28
C THR A 146 -8.42 1.71 -0.91
N VAL A 147 -7.96 2.20 -2.06
CA VAL A 147 -8.79 2.32 -3.27
C VAL A 147 -9.12 0.95 -3.84
N TYR A 148 -8.12 0.08 -3.96
CA TYR A 148 -8.29 -1.24 -4.52
C TYR A 148 -9.13 -2.17 -3.64
N SER A 149 -9.03 -2.09 -2.31
CA SER A 149 -9.88 -2.85 -1.41
C SER A 149 -11.36 -2.44 -1.53
N MET A 150 -11.64 -1.14 -1.68
CA MET A 150 -13.00 -0.63 -1.89
C MET A 150 -13.58 -1.10 -3.23
N ALA A 151 -12.82 -0.97 -4.31
CA ALA A 151 -13.25 -1.46 -5.63
C ALA A 151 -13.39 -2.99 -5.63
N GLY A 152 -12.42 -3.68 -5.05
CA GLY A 152 -12.36 -5.14 -4.97
C GLY A 152 -13.52 -5.74 -4.18
N SER A 153 -13.89 -5.14 -3.05
CA SER A 153 -15.03 -5.61 -2.26
C SER A 153 -16.32 -5.63 -3.07
N LYS A 154 -16.54 -4.60 -3.91
CA LYS A 154 -17.70 -4.53 -4.79
C LYS A 154 -17.65 -5.59 -5.91
N ILE A 155 -16.48 -5.77 -6.53
CA ILE A 155 -16.29 -6.79 -7.57
C ILE A 155 -16.53 -8.19 -7.00
N ILE A 156 -15.91 -8.52 -5.86
CA ILE A 156 -16.07 -9.82 -5.21
C ILE A 156 -17.53 -10.06 -4.81
N ALA A 157 -18.22 -9.06 -4.25
CA ALA A 157 -19.63 -9.19 -3.91
C ALA A 157 -20.50 -9.52 -5.13
N ASP A 158 -20.32 -8.78 -6.24
CA ASP A 158 -21.04 -9.05 -7.49
C ASP A 158 -20.76 -10.48 -7.99
N LEU A 159 -19.50 -10.93 -7.98
CA LEU A 159 -19.14 -12.29 -8.42
C LEU A 159 -19.71 -13.40 -7.52
N ILE A 160 -19.73 -13.20 -6.20
CA ILE A 160 -20.32 -14.15 -5.25
C ILE A 160 -21.82 -14.28 -5.47
N GLU A 161 -22.49 -13.17 -5.77
CA GLU A 161 -23.93 -13.13 -6.07
C GLU A 161 -24.26 -13.60 -7.51
N GLY A 162 -23.27 -13.97 -8.31
CA GLY A 162 -23.44 -14.38 -9.70
C GLY A 162 -23.78 -13.24 -10.66
N LYS A 163 -23.53 -12.01 -10.26
CA LYS A 163 -23.69 -10.81 -11.09
C LYS A 163 -22.47 -10.56 -11.97
N SER A 164 -22.67 -9.97 -13.14
CA SER A 164 -21.57 -9.46 -13.96
C SER A 164 -21.04 -8.15 -13.40
N ASN A 165 -19.71 -7.96 -13.42
CA ASN A 165 -19.09 -6.69 -13.12
C ASN A 165 -18.17 -6.28 -14.27
N LYS A 166 -18.40 -5.09 -14.82
CA LYS A 166 -17.71 -4.62 -16.05
C LYS A 166 -16.19 -4.41 -15.88
N TYR A 167 -15.70 -4.34 -14.65
CA TYR A 167 -14.27 -4.16 -14.35
C TYR A 167 -13.57 -5.47 -13.96
N ALA A 168 -14.31 -6.54 -13.72
CA ALA A 168 -13.74 -7.79 -13.22
C ALA A 168 -12.63 -8.36 -14.14
N HIS A 169 -12.78 -8.23 -15.46
CA HIS A 169 -11.80 -8.72 -16.43
C HIS A 169 -10.46 -7.98 -16.38
N ILE A 170 -10.43 -6.72 -15.91
CA ILE A 170 -9.21 -5.90 -15.82
C ILE A 170 -8.32 -6.40 -14.68
N VAL A 171 -8.92 -6.87 -13.60
CA VAL A 171 -8.26 -7.24 -12.36
C VAL A 171 -8.28 -8.75 -12.10
N SER A 172 -8.72 -9.55 -13.07
CA SER A 172 -8.81 -11.01 -12.91
C SER A 172 -7.45 -11.65 -12.72
N ILE A 173 -7.43 -12.82 -12.09
CA ILE A 173 -6.20 -13.56 -11.79
C ILE A 173 -5.53 -14.03 -13.10
N ASP A 174 -6.33 -14.42 -14.08
CA ASP A 174 -5.92 -14.99 -15.36
C ASP A 174 -5.60 -13.94 -16.45
N ARG A 175 -5.63 -12.64 -16.13
CA ARG A 175 -5.36 -11.57 -17.11
C ARG A 175 -3.94 -11.57 -17.68
N GLN A 176 -3.00 -12.23 -17.00
CA GLN A 176 -1.58 -12.29 -17.40
C GLN A 176 -1.24 -13.60 -18.12
N GLY A 177 -2.22 -14.43 -18.44
CA GLY A 177 -2.09 -15.69 -19.13
C GLY A 177 -2.08 -15.58 -20.64
#